data_c3e4f8fe101bb362574eb2d0ef21c24c
#
_entry.id   c3e4f8fe101bb362574eb2d0ef21c24c
#
_cell.length_a   1.000
_cell.length_b   1.000
_cell.length_c   1.000
_cell.angle_alpha   90.00
_cell.angle_beta   90.00
_cell.angle_gamma   90.00
#
_symmetry.space_group_name_H-M   'P 1'
#
loop_
_entity.id
_entity.type
_entity.pdbx_description
1 polymer ?
#
loop_
_entity_poly.entity_id
_entity_poly.type
_entity_poly.pdbx_seq_one_letter_code
_entity_poly.pdbx_strand_id
1 'polypeptide(L)'
;LFQKIKILPENLANKIAAGEVVNRPESVVKELMENAIDAGASSIEVMVKGAGKTLIQVFDDGEGMSEQDAVLSVQRHATSKIATIDDLEGIRTFGFRGEALASIAAVSIFELKTERRDEELGTYLKIDENANIVKEKGSFAKGTSVSVKNLFYNVPARRNFLKTNQTELKHIIETFKKISLSYPEIAFRFYNDDDIVFDFPIGTIQERMKQVFAENILDAILEVNEITDYISVTGFVTKPAYLRRSKGEQYFFLNKRYVQSKIINHAVFTAYEHVLEKGDYPFFVLFMKIDQKKVDVNVHPSKLEVKFEDEKEIYSFVQAVVKKTLGSYDLVPNI
;
A
#
# COMPACT_ATOMS: atom_id res chain seq x y z
N LEU A 1 17.22 7.36 -47.05
CA LEU A 1 17.02 7.97 -45.71
C LEU A 1 16.74 6.86 -44.75
N PHE A 2 17.68 6.51 -43.86
CA PHE A 2 17.46 5.49 -42.83
C PHE A 2 16.51 6.07 -41.75
N GLN A 3 15.37 5.46 -41.56
CA GLN A 3 14.42 5.82 -40.51
C GLN A 3 15.05 5.51 -39.13
N LYS A 4 15.38 6.55 -38.35
CA LYS A 4 16.01 6.41 -37.03
C LYS A 4 15.03 6.03 -35.93
N ILE A 5 13.77 6.49 -36.04
CA ILE A 5 12.71 6.23 -35.06
C ILE A 5 11.96 4.97 -35.49
N LYS A 6 11.84 4.01 -34.55
CA LYS A 6 11.11 2.75 -34.74
C LYS A 6 10.14 2.50 -33.60
N ILE A 7 9.01 1.87 -33.90
CA ILE A 7 8.11 1.35 -32.87
C ILE A 7 8.79 0.16 -32.22
N LEU A 8 8.86 0.14 -30.90
CA LEU A 8 9.43 -0.98 -30.15
C LEU A 8 8.53 -2.21 -30.23
N PRO A 9 9.10 -3.42 -30.27
CA PRO A 9 8.33 -4.65 -30.08
C PRO A 9 7.56 -4.59 -28.76
N GLU A 10 6.34 -5.11 -28.75
CA GLU A 10 5.42 -5.01 -27.63
C GLU A 10 6.01 -5.55 -26.32
N ASN A 11 6.68 -6.71 -26.36
CA ASN A 11 7.31 -7.30 -25.19
C ASN A 11 8.43 -6.42 -24.59
N LEU A 12 9.17 -5.69 -25.44
CA LEU A 12 10.20 -4.76 -24.99
C LEU A 12 9.56 -3.50 -24.39
N ALA A 13 8.54 -2.96 -25.04
CA ALA A 13 7.77 -1.82 -24.52
C ALA A 13 7.14 -2.15 -23.15
N ASN A 14 6.59 -3.35 -23.00
CA ASN A 14 6.04 -3.84 -21.74
C ASN A 14 7.09 -3.94 -20.61
N LYS A 15 8.29 -4.44 -20.91
CA LYS A 15 9.40 -4.50 -19.94
C LYS A 15 9.90 -3.12 -19.53
N ILE A 16 9.92 -2.15 -20.45
CA ILE A 16 10.32 -0.77 -20.14
C ILE A 16 9.28 -0.13 -19.22
N ALA A 17 8.01 -0.17 -19.59
CA ALA A 17 6.92 0.40 -18.81
C ALA A 17 6.73 -0.29 -17.45
N ALA A 18 6.97 -1.60 -17.36
CA ALA A 18 7.01 -2.31 -16.08
C ALA A 18 8.02 -1.69 -15.10
N GLY A 19 9.05 -0.98 -15.58
CA GLY A 19 10.01 -0.29 -14.73
C GLY A 19 9.47 0.94 -14.01
N GLU A 20 8.38 1.50 -14.47
CA GLU A 20 7.73 2.64 -13.81
C GLU A 20 6.82 2.18 -12.67
N VAL A 21 6.30 0.96 -12.75
CA VAL A 21 5.35 0.38 -11.79
C VAL A 21 6.06 -0.54 -10.79
N VAL A 22 6.94 -1.42 -11.28
CA VAL A 22 7.59 -2.48 -10.51
C VAL A 22 9.09 -2.23 -10.44
N ASN A 23 9.54 -1.61 -9.35
CA ASN A 23 10.96 -1.30 -9.13
C ASN A 23 11.66 -2.33 -8.24
N ARG A 24 10.93 -2.96 -7.31
CA ARG A 24 11.44 -3.93 -6.34
C ARG A 24 10.30 -4.80 -5.77
N PRO A 25 10.61 -5.85 -5.00
CA PRO A 25 9.61 -6.76 -4.43
C PRO A 25 8.48 -6.07 -3.65
N GLU A 26 8.79 -5.02 -2.88
CA GLU A 26 7.78 -4.26 -2.13
C GLU A 26 6.70 -3.64 -3.02
N SER A 27 7.08 -3.19 -4.25
CA SER A 27 6.12 -2.61 -5.20
C SER A 27 5.08 -3.64 -5.65
N VAL A 28 5.53 -4.90 -5.85
CA VAL A 28 4.64 -6.01 -6.18
C VAL A 28 3.67 -6.29 -5.04
N VAL A 29 4.19 -6.43 -3.81
CA VAL A 29 3.35 -6.66 -2.61
C VAL A 29 2.32 -5.56 -2.46
N LYS A 30 2.75 -4.29 -2.60
CA LYS A 30 1.87 -3.12 -2.52
C LYS A 30 0.71 -3.20 -3.52
N GLU A 31 1.02 -3.37 -4.82
CA GLU A 31 0.02 -3.39 -5.87
C GLU A 31 -0.96 -4.58 -5.72
N LEU A 32 -0.48 -5.76 -5.31
CA LEU A 32 -1.34 -6.92 -5.11
C LEU A 32 -2.24 -6.75 -3.88
N MET A 33 -1.74 -6.23 -2.76
CA MET A 33 -2.56 -5.94 -1.59
C MET A 33 -3.61 -4.85 -1.87
N GLU A 34 -3.23 -3.79 -2.60
CA GLU A 34 -4.16 -2.73 -3.01
C GLU A 34 -5.26 -3.28 -3.94
N ASN A 35 -4.93 -4.22 -4.84
CA ASN A 35 -5.93 -4.88 -5.67
C ASN A 35 -6.88 -5.76 -4.85
N ALA A 36 -6.38 -6.49 -3.86
CA ALA A 36 -7.19 -7.28 -2.93
C ALA A 36 -8.19 -6.42 -2.14
N ILE A 37 -7.74 -5.26 -1.64
CA ILE A 37 -8.60 -4.28 -0.96
C ILE A 37 -9.67 -3.73 -1.92
N ASP A 38 -9.28 -3.34 -3.13
CA ASP A 38 -10.20 -2.86 -4.16
C ASP A 38 -11.23 -3.92 -4.57
N ALA A 39 -10.89 -5.24 -4.46
CA ALA A 39 -11.81 -6.37 -4.67
C ALA A 39 -12.71 -6.68 -3.46
N GLY A 40 -12.70 -5.84 -2.43
CA GLY A 40 -13.55 -5.98 -1.25
C GLY A 40 -13.19 -7.18 -0.36
N ALA A 41 -11.92 -7.54 -0.30
CA ALA A 41 -11.44 -8.62 0.57
C ALA A 41 -11.68 -8.33 2.05
N SER A 42 -12.04 -9.34 2.82
CA SER A 42 -12.09 -9.33 4.29
C SER A 42 -10.85 -9.99 4.91
N SER A 43 -10.09 -10.75 4.13
CA SER A 43 -8.85 -11.41 4.52
C SER A 43 -7.82 -11.36 3.40
N ILE A 44 -6.59 -10.99 3.74
CA ILE A 44 -5.48 -10.93 2.80
C ILE A 44 -4.26 -11.64 3.40
N GLU A 45 -3.74 -12.63 2.68
CA GLU A 45 -2.53 -13.34 3.05
C GLU A 45 -1.40 -13.04 2.07
N VAL A 46 -0.25 -12.67 2.61
CA VAL A 46 0.96 -12.37 1.84
C VAL A 46 2.04 -13.38 2.21
N MET A 47 2.55 -14.10 1.23
CA MET A 47 3.67 -15.03 1.40
C MET A 47 4.84 -14.57 0.53
N VAL A 48 6.05 -14.50 1.12
CA VAL A 48 7.27 -14.21 0.39
C VAL A 48 8.34 -15.26 0.66
N LYS A 49 9.10 -15.64 -0.40
CA LYS A 49 10.29 -16.49 -0.27
C LYS A 49 11.50 -15.79 -0.89
N GLY A 50 12.65 -15.94 -0.22
CA GLY A 50 13.87 -15.27 -0.65
C GLY A 50 13.72 -13.73 -0.70
N ALA A 51 13.00 -13.15 0.27
CA ALA A 51 12.67 -11.71 0.33
C ALA A 51 11.95 -11.20 -0.92
N GLY A 52 11.04 -11.99 -1.46
CA GLY A 52 10.25 -11.67 -2.64
C GLY A 52 10.96 -11.80 -3.98
N LYS A 53 12.24 -12.22 -4.01
CA LYS A 53 12.98 -12.46 -5.24
C LYS A 53 12.59 -13.80 -5.90
N THR A 54 12.30 -14.81 -5.06
CA THR A 54 11.95 -16.16 -5.50
C THR A 54 10.45 -16.32 -5.65
N LEU A 55 9.67 -15.85 -4.65
CA LEU A 55 8.21 -15.90 -4.65
C LEU A 55 7.65 -14.69 -3.92
N ILE A 56 6.63 -14.10 -4.50
CA ILE A 56 5.63 -13.26 -3.84
C ILE A 56 4.27 -13.87 -4.18
N GLN A 57 3.49 -14.21 -3.17
CA GLN A 57 2.12 -14.67 -3.36
C GLN A 57 1.19 -13.85 -2.48
N VAL A 58 0.11 -13.36 -3.05
CA VAL A 58 -0.97 -12.70 -2.32
C VAL A 58 -2.26 -13.45 -2.61
N PHE A 59 -2.93 -13.88 -1.55
CA PHE A 59 -4.26 -14.47 -1.60
C PHE A 59 -5.25 -13.53 -0.91
N ASP A 60 -6.41 -13.35 -1.50
CA ASP A 60 -7.54 -12.61 -0.96
C ASP A 60 -8.85 -13.39 -1.13
N ASP A 61 -9.81 -13.14 -0.25
CA ASP A 61 -11.17 -13.69 -0.27
C ASP A 61 -12.19 -12.72 -0.92
N GLY A 62 -11.72 -11.79 -1.75
CA GLY A 62 -12.53 -10.79 -2.45
C GLY A 62 -13.52 -11.37 -3.45
N GLU A 63 -14.05 -10.52 -4.34
CA GLU A 63 -15.08 -10.93 -5.30
C GLU A 63 -14.63 -11.94 -6.35
N GLY A 64 -13.31 -12.08 -6.55
CA GLY A 64 -12.75 -12.90 -7.63
C GLY A 64 -13.00 -12.32 -9.03
N MET A 65 -12.60 -13.04 -10.06
CA MET A 65 -12.72 -12.62 -11.46
C MET A 65 -13.37 -13.70 -12.30
N SER A 66 -14.17 -13.29 -13.29
CA SER A 66 -14.61 -14.17 -14.38
C SER A 66 -13.42 -14.62 -15.22
N GLU A 67 -13.60 -15.68 -16.03
CA GLU A 67 -12.54 -16.12 -16.96
C GLU A 67 -12.10 -14.99 -17.91
N GLN A 68 -13.05 -14.21 -18.39
CA GLN A 68 -12.76 -13.08 -19.30
C GLN A 68 -11.97 -11.99 -18.59
N ASP A 69 -12.38 -11.60 -17.37
CA ASP A 69 -11.68 -10.59 -16.56
C ASP A 69 -10.29 -11.06 -16.16
N ALA A 70 -10.11 -12.35 -15.82
CA ALA A 70 -8.81 -12.91 -15.50
C ALA A 70 -7.82 -12.79 -16.67
N VAL A 71 -8.27 -13.03 -17.89
CA VAL A 71 -7.45 -12.87 -19.11
C VAL A 71 -7.17 -11.40 -19.39
N LEU A 72 -8.16 -10.52 -19.22
CA LEU A 72 -8.01 -9.09 -19.44
C LEU A 72 -7.11 -8.45 -18.37
N SER A 73 -7.13 -8.93 -17.13
CA SER A 73 -6.38 -8.36 -16.00
C SER A 73 -4.86 -8.30 -16.23
N VAL A 74 -4.32 -9.17 -17.07
CA VAL A 74 -2.90 -9.20 -17.44
C VAL A 74 -2.60 -8.46 -18.76
N GLN A 75 -3.60 -7.82 -19.35
CA GLN A 75 -3.43 -6.93 -20.51
C GLN A 75 -3.28 -5.48 -20.04
N ARG A 76 -2.51 -4.70 -20.79
CA ARG A 76 -2.31 -3.28 -20.48
C ARG A 76 -3.57 -2.49 -20.79
N HIS A 77 -3.81 -1.46 -19.96
CA HIS A 77 -4.97 -0.56 -20.08
C HIS A 77 -6.34 -1.26 -19.86
N ALA A 78 -6.34 -2.47 -19.33
CA ALA A 78 -7.56 -3.15 -18.91
C ALA A 78 -7.83 -2.87 -17.43
N THR A 79 -8.93 -2.20 -17.13
CA THR A 79 -9.33 -1.85 -15.77
C THR A 79 -10.85 -1.88 -15.63
N SER A 80 -11.32 -2.34 -14.47
CA SER A 80 -12.72 -2.27 -14.06
C SER A 80 -13.05 -1.00 -13.25
N LYS A 81 -12.03 -0.15 -12.97
CA LYS A 81 -12.10 0.88 -11.92
C LYS A 81 -12.44 2.26 -12.44
N ILE A 82 -12.21 2.54 -13.71
CA ILE A 82 -12.55 3.79 -14.40
C ILE A 82 -13.05 3.48 -15.80
N ALA A 83 -14.05 4.21 -16.27
CA ALA A 83 -14.58 4.14 -17.63
C ALA A 83 -14.71 5.52 -18.28
N THR A 84 -14.79 6.58 -17.48
CA THR A 84 -15.02 7.96 -17.94
C THR A 84 -13.94 8.92 -17.43
N ILE A 85 -13.90 10.13 -17.98
CA ILE A 85 -13.02 11.21 -17.51
C ILE A 85 -13.43 11.65 -16.09
N ASP A 86 -14.73 11.65 -15.80
CA ASP A 86 -15.24 12.02 -14.47
C ASP A 86 -14.78 11.03 -13.39
N ASP A 87 -14.66 9.74 -13.72
CA ASP A 87 -14.08 8.74 -12.81
C ASP A 87 -12.62 9.05 -12.48
N LEU A 88 -11.89 9.65 -13.44
CA LEU A 88 -10.48 10.01 -13.24
C LEU A 88 -10.33 11.20 -12.28
N GLU A 89 -11.30 12.10 -12.19
CA GLU A 89 -11.32 13.22 -11.24
C GLU A 89 -11.74 12.78 -9.83
N GLY A 90 -12.50 11.67 -9.73
CA GLY A 90 -13.06 11.15 -8.48
C GLY A 90 -12.50 9.80 -8.04
N ILE A 91 -11.23 9.47 -8.31
CA ILE A 91 -10.63 8.17 -8.06
C ILE A 91 -10.73 7.78 -6.58
N ARG A 92 -11.56 6.75 -6.30
CA ARG A 92 -11.72 6.19 -4.94
C ARG A 92 -10.90 4.92 -4.72
N THR A 93 -10.44 4.28 -5.79
CA THR A 93 -9.65 3.04 -5.78
C THR A 93 -8.15 3.32 -5.75
N PHE A 94 -7.36 2.37 -5.27
CA PHE A 94 -5.90 2.48 -5.29
C PHE A 94 -5.33 2.43 -6.71
N GLY A 95 -5.78 1.45 -7.50
CA GLY A 95 -5.42 1.29 -8.89
C GLY A 95 -6.47 1.88 -9.83
N PHE A 96 -6.07 2.41 -10.97
CA PHE A 96 -6.98 2.90 -12.02
C PHE A 96 -6.41 2.73 -13.44
N ARG A 97 -5.08 2.61 -13.59
CA ARG A 97 -4.41 2.61 -14.90
C ARG A 97 -4.51 1.28 -15.66
N GLY A 98 -4.89 0.18 -14.98
CA GLY A 98 -4.94 -1.15 -15.60
C GLY A 98 -3.58 -1.66 -16.08
N GLU A 99 -2.51 -1.36 -15.34
CA GLU A 99 -1.14 -1.68 -15.76
C GLU A 99 -0.36 -2.54 -14.75
N ALA A 100 -0.84 -2.66 -13.50
CA ALA A 100 -0.08 -3.31 -12.43
C ALA A 100 0.17 -4.80 -12.71
N LEU A 101 -0.88 -5.60 -12.92
CA LEU A 101 -0.74 -7.03 -13.18
C LEU A 101 -0.01 -7.31 -14.49
N ALA A 102 -0.29 -6.56 -15.56
CA ALA A 102 0.43 -6.66 -16.83
C ALA A 102 1.93 -6.37 -16.67
N SER A 103 2.28 -5.34 -15.89
CA SER A 103 3.66 -4.97 -15.59
C SER A 103 4.38 -6.02 -14.75
N ILE A 104 3.72 -6.60 -13.75
CA ILE A 104 4.26 -7.68 -12.93
C ILE A 104 4.49 -8.93 -13.78
N ALA A 105 3.51 -9.32 -14.60
CA ALA A 105 3.60 -10.48 -15.49
C ALA A 105 4.73 -10.34 -16.54
N ALA A 106 4.99 -9.13 -17.04
CA ALA A 106 6.05 -8.88 -18.02
C ALA A 106 7.47 -9.11 -17.47
N VAL A 107 7.67 -9.11 -16.13
CA VAL A 107 8.99 -9.22 -15.48
C VAL A 107 9.12 -10.38 -14.51
N SER A 108 8.19 -11.34 -14.54
CA SER A 108 8.16 -12.51 -13.65
C SER A 108 7.53 -13.73 -14.35
N ILE A 109 7.65 -14.90 -13.74
CA ILE A 109 6.76 -16.02 -14.03
C ILE A 109 5.51 -15.77 -13.19
N PHE A 110 4.39 -15.59 -13.87
CA PHE A 110 3.14 -15.13 -13.26
C PHE A 110 2.09 -16.24 -13.25
N GLU A 111 1.45 -16.45 -12.10
CA GLU A 111 0.31 -17.36 -11.98
C GLU A 111 -0.81 -16.66 -11.24
N LEU A 112 -2.03 -16.83 -11.74
CA LEU A 112 -3.26 -16.32 -11.16
C LEU A 112 -4.26 -17.44 -11.03
N LYS A 113 -4.86 -17.59 -9.87
CA LYS A 113 -6.01 -18.45 -9.61
C LYS A 113 -7.11 -17.58 -9.06
N THR A 114 -8.29 -17.66 -9.66
CA THR A 114 -9.43 -16.84 -9.21
C THR A 114 -10.72 -17.59 -9.38
N GLU A 115 -11.62 -17.42 -8.42
CA GLU A 115 -12.95 -18.03 -8.45
C GLU A 115 -13.95 -17.06 -7.82
N ARG A 116 -15.01 -16.75 -8.56
CA ARG A 116 -16.10 -15.91 -8.07
C ARG A 116 -17.00 -16.71 -7.13
N ARG A 117 -17.66 -16.02 -6.20
CA ARG A 117 -18.55 -16.67 -5.23
C ARG A 117 -19.76 -17.34 -5.89
N ASP A 118 -20.22 -16.81 -7.02
CA ASP A 118 -21.38 -17.26 -7.79
C ASP A 118 -21.03 -18.25 -8.92
N GLU A 119 -19.77 -18.64 -9.09
CA GLU A 119 -19.31 -19.61 -10.08
C GLU A 119 -18.91 -20.94 -9.42
N GLU A 120 -19.12 -22.08 -10.11
CA GLU A 120 -18.75 -23.42 -9.63
C GLU A 120 -17.28 -23.75 -9.90
N LEU A 121 -16.70 -23.16 -10.94
CA LEU A 121 -15.33 -23.37 -11.34
C LEU A 121 -14.62 -22.04 -11.56
N GLY A 122 -13.45 -21.93 -10.98
CA GLY A 122 -12.55 -20.81 -11.18
C GLY A 122 -11.66 -20.97 -12.40
N THR A 123 -10.79 -20.00 -12.58
CA THR A 123 -9.83 -19.90 -13.67
C THR A 123 -8.41 -19.90 -13.12
N TYR A 124 -7.57 -20.78 -13.67
CA TYR A 124 -6.11 -20.72 -13.55
C TYR A 124 -5.53 -20.12 -14.82
N LEU A 125 -4.66 -19.12 -14.64
CA LEU A 125 -3.92 -18.48 -15.71
C LEU A 125 -2.44 -18.47 -15.34
N LYS A 126 -1.58 -18.91 -16.27
CA LYS A 126 -0.12 -18.87 -16.10
C LYS A 126 0.52 -18.18 -17.29
N ILE A 127 1.46 -17.31 -17.02
CA ILE A 127 2.37 -16.74 -18.02
C ILE A 127 3.76 -17.24 -17.67
N ASP A 128 4.31 -18.07 -18.57
CA ASP A 128 5.60 -18.74 -18.39
C ASP A 128 6.79 -17.87 -18.81
N GLU A 129 7.99 -18.42 -18.73
CA GLU A 129 9.26 -17.78 -19.10
C GLU A 129 9.32 -17.36 -20.59
N ASN A 130 8.56 -17.99 -21.45
CA ASN A 130 8.47 -17.73 -22.89
C ASN A 130 7.30 -16.79 -23.24
N ALA A 131 6.63 -16.24 -22.23
CA ALA A 131 5.40 -15.45 -22.36
C ALA A 131 4.21 -16.24 -22.96
N ASN A 132 4.23 -17.58 -22.87
CA ASN A 132 3.07 -18.39 -23.24
C ASN A 132 2.02 -18.27 -22.15
N ILE A 133 0.77 -18.11 -22.59
CA ILE A 133 -0.38 -18.05 -21.70
C ILE A 133 -1.05 -19.43 -21.69
N VAL A 134 -1.05 -20.06 -20.51
CA VAL A 134 -1.81 -21.30 -20.25
C VAL A 134 -3.04 -20.92 -19.44
N LYS A 135 -4.19 -21.44 -19.84
CA LYS A 135 -5.47 -21.19 -19.16
C LYS A 135 -6.18 -22.51 -18.93
N GLU A 136 -6.62 -22.74 -17.70
CA GLU A 136 -7.32 -23.95 -17.28
C GLU A 136 -8.49 -23.61 -16.37
N LYS A 137 -9.51 -24.44 -16.36
CA LYS A 137 -10.60 -24.41 -15.39
C LYS A 137 -10.30 -25.34 -14.23
N GLY A 138 -10.68 -24.95 -13.03
CA GLY A 138 -10.50 -25.78 -11.83
C GLY A 138 -11.30 -25.24 -10.66
N SER A 139 -11.34 -26.00 -9.57
CA SER A 139 -11.92 -25.55 -8.33
C SER A 139 -10.81 -24.96 -7.45
N PHE A 140 -10.99 -23.73 -7.02
CA PHE A 140 -10.05 -22.98 -6.20
C PHE A 140 -10.76 -22.40 -4.96
N ALA A 141 -10.00 -21.82 -4.05
CA ALA A 141 -10.61 -20.99 -3.01
C ALA A 141 -11.25 -19.75 -3.63
N LYS A 142 -12.42 -19.34 -3.11
CA LYS A 142 -13.11 -18.13 -3.56
C LYS A 142 -12.23 -16.89 -3.30
N GLY A 143 -12.23 -15.96 -4.28
CA GLY A 143 -11.35 -14.81 -4.28
C GLY A 143 -10.24 -14.93 -5.33
N THR A 144 -9.07 -14.37 -5.05
CA THR A 144 -7.95 -14.36 -5.99
C THR A 144 -6.63 -14.70 -5.31
N SER A 145 -5.83 -15.54 -5.96
CA SER A 145 -4.44 -15.83 -5.59
C SER A 145 -3.51 -15.48 -6.74
N VAL A 146 -2.61 -14.54 -6.53
CA VAL A 146 -1.58 -14.16 -7.49
C VAL A 146 -0.23 -14.61 -6.97
N SER A 147 0.51 -15.38 -7.79
CA SER A 147 1.87 -15.82 -7.50
C SER A 147 2.84 -15.26 -8.53
N VAL A 148 3.84 -14.56 -8.04
CA VAL A 148 4.91 -13.90 -8.79
C VAL A 148 6.21 -14.61 -8.48
N LYS A 149 6.72 -15.39 -9.42
CA LYS A 149 7.93 -16.22 -9.23
C LYS A 149 9.10 -15.64 -10.01
N ASN A 150 10.30 -15.73 -9.44
CA ASN A 150 11.57 -15.31 -10.04
C ASN A 150 11.53 -13.87 -10.59
N LEU A 151 11.14 -12.93 -9.73
CA LEU A 151 11.03 -11.51 -10.11
C LEU A 151 12.31 -11.02 -10.82
N PHE A 152 12.14 -10.35 -11.96
CA PHE A 152 13.19 -9.84 -12.84
C PHE A 152 14.09 -10.92 -13.47
N TYR A 153 13.62 -12.18 -13.62
CA TYR A 153 14.41 -13.23 -14.26
C TYR A 153 14.85 -12.84 -15.68
N ASN A 154 14.01 -12.10 -16.40
CA ASN A 154 14.22 -11.67 -17.79
C ASN A 154 14.72 -10.23 -17.91
N VAL A 155 15.11 -9.58 -16.80
CA VAL A 155 15.68 -8.22 -16.74
C VAL A 155 16.91 -8.23 -15.82
N PRO A 156 18.04 -8.82 -16.23
CA PRO A 156 19.21 -9.04 -15.35
C PRO A 156 19.74 -7.77 -14.69
N ALA A 157 19.72 -6.64 -15.39
CA ALA A 157 20.14 -5.36 -14.84
C ALA A 157 19.34 -5.00 -13.59
N ARG A 158 17.98 -5.10 -13.63
CA ARG A 158 17.14 -4.81 -12.46
C ARG A 158 17.37 -5.81 -11.33
N ARG A 159 17.52 -7.10 -11.65
CA ARG A 159 17.79 -8.14 -10.67
C ARG A 159 19.09 -7.85 -9.91
N ASN A 160 20.14 -7.35 -10.58
CA ASN A 160 21.40 -6.98 -9.97
C ASN A 160 21.33 -5.72 -9.10
N PHE A 161 20.35 -4.83 -9.33
CA PHE A 161 20.10 -3.64 -8.51
C PHE A 161 19.31 -3.91 -7.23
N LEU A 162 18.74 -5.11 -7.05
CA LEU A 162 18.09 -5.48 -5.81
C LEU A 162 19.08 -5.49 -4.66
N LYS A 163 18.63 -5.00 -3.50
CA LYS A 163 19.43 -4.97 -2.28
C LYS A 163 19.55 -6.38 -1.66
N THR A 164 20.20 -6.45 -0.50
CA THR A 164 20.28 -7.71 0.27
C THR A 164 18.88 -8.19 0.65
N ASN A 165 18.74 -9.51 0.90
CA ASN A 165 17.44 -10.07 1.31
C ASN A 165 16.91 -9.38 2.57
N GLN A 166 17.76 -9.08 3.54
CA GLN A 166 17.37 -8.37 4.76
C GLN A 166 16.77 -6.99 4.45
N THR A 167 17.36 -6.25 3.52
CA THR A 167 16.87 -4.91 3.13
C THR A 167 15.56 -5.00 2.37
N GLU A 168 15.45 -5.91 1.38
CA GLU A 168 14.20 -6.07 0.63
C GLU A 168 13.06 -6.56 1.52
N LEU A 169 13.32 -7.52 2.41
CA LEU A 169 12.32 -7.99 3.37
C LEU A 169 11.85 -6.88 4.31
N LYS A 170 12.77 -6.02 4.78
CA LYS A 170 12.41 -4.85 5.59
C LYS A 170 11.44 -3.93 4.84
N HIS A 171 11.69 -3.64 3.57
CA HIS A 171 10.79 -2.79 2.76
C HIS A 171 9.41 -3.44 2.58
N ILE A 172 9.37 -4.75 2.32
CA ILE A 172 8.10 -5.49 2.21
C ILE A 172 7.31 -5.41 3.51
N ILE A 173 7.95 -5.68 4.66
CA ILE A 173 7.32 -5.62 5.98
C ILE A 173 6.77 -4.22 6.28
N GLU A 174 7.54 -3.17 5.99
CA GLU A 174 7.09 -1.79 6.14
C GLU A 174 5.85 -1.47 5.29
N THR A 175 5.83 -1.94 4.04
CA THR A 175 4.67 -1.78 3.16
C THR A 175 3.46 -2.54 3.66
N PHE A 176 3.64 -3.80 4.09
CA PHE A 176 2.59 -4.62 4.70
C PHE A 176 1.99 -3.93 5.94
N LYS A 177 2.83 -3.46 6.87
CA LYS A 177 2.40 -2.74 8.08
C LYS A 177 1.61 -1.46 7.75
N LYS A 178 2.09 -0.65 6.79
CA LYS A 178 1.42 0.58 6.36
C LYS A 178 0.02 0.30 5.83
N ILE A 179 -0.12 -0.69 4.96
CA ILE A 179 -1.43 -1.06 4.41
C ILE A 179 -2.33 -1.60 5.51
N SER A 180 -1.85 -2.53 6.34
CA SER A 180 -2.66 -3.14 7.40
C SER A 180 -3.13 -2.13 8.46
N LEU A 181 -2.35 -1.09 8.76
CA LEU A 181 -2.75 0.01 9.66
C LEU A 181 -3.95 0.78 9.14
N SER A 182 -4.08 0.95 7.83
CA SER A 182 -5.14 1.74 7.22
C SER A 182 -6.48 0.97 7.12
N TYR A 183 -6.45 -0.35 7.33
CA TYR A 183 -7.61 -1.24 7.17
C TYR A 183 -7.72 -2.21 8.35
N PRO A 184 -8.00 -1.72 9.57
CA PRO A 184 -8.17 -2.59 10.74
C PRO A 184 -9.35 -3.56 10.60
N GLU A 185 -10.31 -3.25 9.72
CA GLU A 185 -11.46 -4.07 9.36
C GLU A 185 -11.14 -5.27 8.46
N ILE A 186 -9.89 -5.42 7.97
CA ILE A 186 -9.43 -6.54 7.16
C ILE A 186 -8.45 -7.39 7.99
N ALA A 187 -8.59 -8.70 7.94
CA ALA A 187 -7.58 -9.61 8.50
C ALA A 187 -6.36 -9.67 7.59
N PHE A 188 -5.15 -9.60 8.17
CA PHE A 188 -3.91 -9.67 7.41
C PHE A 188 -2.98 -10.72 8.00
N ARG A 189 -2.43 -11.58 7.14
CA ARG A 189 -1.40 -12.55 7.54
C ARG A 189 -0.17 -12.44 6.64
N PHE A 190 1.01 -12.48 7.25
CA PHE A 190 2.27 -12.39 6.52
C PHE A 190 3.15 -13.58 6.84
N TYR A 191 3.59 -14.27 5.79
CA TYR A 191 4.53 -15.38 5.85
C TYR A 191 5.86 -14.97 5.22
N ASN A 192 6.96 -15.28 5.90
CA ASN A 192 8.31 -15.23 5.32
C ASN A 192 8.87 -16.63 5.27
N ASP A 193 9.16 -17.11 4.07
CA ASP A 193 9.42 -18.51 3.79
C ASP A 193 8.20 -19.37 4.24
N ASP A 194 8.34 -20.20 5.23
CA ASP A 194 7.23 -21.04 5.72
C ASP A 194 6.74 -20.62 7.14
N ASP A 195 7.32 -19.53 7.70
CA ASP A 195 7.00 -19.03 9.02
C ASP A 195 5.95 -17.89 8.98
N ILE A 196 4.99 -17.92 9.91
CA ILE A 196 4.06 -16.80 10.14
C ILE A 196 4.83 -15.72 10.92
N VAL A 197 5.02 -14.55 10.29
CA VAL A 197 5.68 -13.40 10.92
C VAL A 197 4.66 -12.47 11.56
N PHE A 198 3.50 -12.29 10.90
CA PHE A 198 2.39 -11.48 11.40
C PHE A 198 1.07 -12.19 11.17
N ASP A 199 0.20 -12.12 12.18
CA ASP A 199 -1.20 -12.53 12.11
C ASP A 199 -2.04 -11.43 12.78
N PHE A 200 -2.69 -10.62 11.96
CA PHE A 200 -3.48 -9.45 12.37
C PHE A 200 -4.97 -9.73 12.14
N PRO A 201 -5.72 -10.21 13.14
CA PRO A 201 -7.15 -10.39 13.02
C PRO A 201 -7.86 -9.05 12.81
N ILE A 202 -9.10 -9.11 12.34
CA ILE A 202 -10.02 -7.96 12.26
C ILE A 202 -10.18 -7.36 13.66
N GLY A 203 -10.19 -6.04 13.73
CA GLY A 203 -10.35 -5.33 15.00
C GLY A 203 -10.50 -3.82 14.85
N THR A 204 -10.37 -3.13 15.96
CA THR A 204 -10.33 -1.67 16.03
C THR A 204 -8.94 -1.14 15.62
N ILE A 205 -8.87 0.16 15.41
CA ILE A 205 -7.56 0.80 15.12
C ILE A 205 -6.61 0.67 16.31
N GLN A 206 -7.11 0.71 17.55
CA GLN A 206 -6.32 0.53 18.76
C GLN A 206 -5.72 -0.89 18.84
N GLU A 207 -6.52 -1.91 18.54
CA GLU A 207 -6.04 -3.30 18.45
C GLU A 207 -5.02 -3.47 17.33
N ARG A 208 -5.26 -2.88 16.16
CA ARG A 208 -4.31 -2.90 15.05
C ARG A 208 -2.98 -2.20 15.41
N MET A 209 -3.03 -1.10 16.16
CA MET A 209 -1.82 -0.43 16.68
C MET A 209 -0.98 -1.37 17.55
N LYS A 210 -1.62 -2.13 18.46
CA LYS A 210 -0.94 -3.13 19.29
C LYS A 210 -0.31 -4.24 18.46
N GLN A 211 -1.05 -4.77 17.49
CA GLN A 211 -0.58 -5.84 16.58
C GLN A 211 0.65 -5.40 15.76
N VAL A 212 0.65 -4.16 15.26
CA VAL A 212 1.70 -3.65 14.36
C VAL A 212 2.95 -3.21 15.11
N PHE A 213 2.81 -2.55 16.27
CA PHE A 213 3.93 -1.95 16.99
C PHE A 213 4.33 -2.74 18.24
N ALA A 214 3.51 -2.71 19.29
CA ALA A 214 3.71 -3.46 20.51
C ALA A 214 2.44 -3.41 21.36
N GLU A 215 2.24 -4.40 22.24
CA GLU A 215 1.07 -4.51 23.11
C GLU A 215 0.87 -3.25 23.99
N ASN A 216 1.96 -2.65 24.46
CA ASN A 216 1.94 -1.47 25.32
C ASN A 216 2.01 -0.15 24.58
N ILE A 217 1.84 -0.11 23.25
CA ILE A 217 1.95 1.13 22.48
C ILE A 217 0.94 2.19 22.93
N LEU A 218 -0.26 1.76 23.36
CA LEU A 218 -1.32 2.67 23.79
C LEU A 218 -0.96 3.47 25.06
N ASP A 219 -0.04 2.97 25.89
CA ASP A 219 0.45 3.68 27.08
C ASP A 219 1.28 4.91 26.70
N ALA A 220 1.91 4.88 25.53
CA ALA A 220 2.86 5.87 25.05
C ALA A 220 2.23 6.95 24.14
N ILE A 221 0.96 6.83 23.77
CA ILE A 221 0.31 7.69 22.78
C ILE A 221 -0.94 8.37 23.32
N LEU A 222 -1.33 9.46 22.64
CA LEU A 222 -2.57 10.21 22.84
C LEU A 222 -3.43 10.05 21.61
N GLU A 223 -4.73 9.89 21.80
CA GLU A 223 -5.68 9.85 20.70
C GLU A 223 -5.96 11.25 20.16
N VAL A 224 -5.91 11.38 18.85
CA VAL A 224 -6.27 12.58 18.09
C VAL A 224 -7.64 12.33 17.47
N ASN A 225 -8.60 13.20 17.71
CA ASN A 225 -9.93 13.11 17.13
C ASN A 225 -10.51 14.51 16.90
N GLU A 226 -10.37 15.02 15.68
CA GLU A 226 -10.95 16.28 15.25
C GLU A 226 -11.70 16.06 13.93
N ILE A 227 -12.99 16.27 13.95
CA ILE A 227 -13.88 16.03 12.81
C ILE A 227 -14.66 17.30 12.53
N THR A 228 -14.54 17.81 11.30
CA THR A 228 -15.34 18.90 10.78
C THR A 228 -16.07 18.47 9.51
N ASP A 229 -16.95 19.31 8.96
CA ASP A 229 -17.69 19.02 7.73
C ASP A 229 -16.78 18.89 6.49
N TYR A 230 -15.60 19.48 6.53
CA TYR A 230 -14.69 19.56 5.37
C TYR A 230 -13.46 18.68 5.48
N ILE A 231 -12.95 18.47 6.70
CA ILE A 231 -11.73 17.75 6.97
C ILE A 231 -11.82 17.04 8.32
N SER A 232 -11.31 15.84 8.39
CA SER A 232 -11.11 15.17 9.68
C SER A 232 -9.67 14.72 9.82
N VAL A 233 -9.15 14.83 11.06
CA VAL A 233 -7.85 14.27 11.46
C VAL A 233 -8.07 13.42 12.69
N THR A 234 -7.82 12.13 12.56
CA THR A 234 -7.94 11.14 13.64
C THR A 234 -6.66 10.34 13.75
N GLY A 235 -6.47 9.61 14.83
CA GLY A 235 -5.32 8.74 15.02
C GLY A 235 -4.60 8.97 16.32
N PHE A 236 -3.26 8.94 16.31
CA PHE A 236 -2.46 8.92 17.52
C PHE A 236 -1.17 9.73 17.37
N VAL A 237 -0.77 10.39 18.46
CA VAL A 237 0.51 11.08 18.59
C VAL A 237 1.17 10.69 19.90
N THR A 238 2.49 10.72 19.97
CA THR A 238 3.25 10.33 21.16
C THR A 238 3.04 11.29 22.33
N LYS A 239 2.91 10.77 23.55
CA LYS A 239 3.06 11.57 24.78
C LYS A 239 4.48 12.15 24.85
N PRO A 240 4.71 13.37 25.40
CA PRO A 240 6.03 13.99 25.50
C PRO A 240 7.09 13.09 26.15
N ALA A 241 6.70 12.32 27.17
CA ALA A 241 7.61 11.42 27.89
C ALA A 241 8.10 10.19 27.07
N TYR A 242 7.52 9.93 25.89
CA TYR A 242 7.79 8.74 25.07
C TYR A 242 8.33 9.08 23.69
N LEU A 243 8.94 10.25 23.50
CA LEU A 243 9.56 10.64 22.23
C LEU A 243 10.65 9.65 21.80
N ARG A 244 10.78 9.45 20.50
CA ARG A 244 11.73 8.49 19.91
C ARG A 244 13.07 9.15 19.60
N ARG A 245 14.16 8.39 19.69
CA ARG A 245 15.51 8.84 19.26
C ARG A 245 15.83 8.48 17.81
N SER A 246 14.91 7.83 17.08
CA SER A 246 15.08 7.44 15.69
C SER A 246 13.99 8.02 14.79
N LYS A 247 14.38 8.36 13.56
CA LYS A 247 13.46 8.74 12.49
C LYS A 247 12.75 7.49 11.94
N GLY A 248 11.56 7.67 11.36
CA GLY A 248 10.94 6.68 10.47
C GLY A 248 9.62 6.12 10.97
N GLU A 249 9.16 6.52 12.15
CA GLU A 249 7.87 6.07 12.68
C GLU A 249 6.82 7.20 12.62
N GLN A 250 6.72 7.85 11.45
CA GLN A 250 5.75 8.89 11.14
C GLN A 250 4.83 8.37 10.02
N TYR A 251 3.62 8.00 10.40
CA TYR A 251 2.64 7.42 9.47
C TYR A 251 1.51 8.41 9.24
N PHE A 252 1.37 8.85 8.00
CA PHE A 252 0.28 9.72 7.60
C PHE A 252 -0.52 9.05 6.48
N PHE A 253 -1.83 8.98 6.69
CA PHE A 253 -2.78 8.39 5.76
C PHE A 253 -3.78 9.44 5.29
N LEU A 254 -3.85 9.62 3.99
CA LEU A 254 -4.81 10.51 3.34
C LEU A 254 -5.87 9.68 2.62
N ASN A 255 -7.13 9.81 3.02
CA ASN A 255 -8.22 9.01 2.46
C ASN A 255 -7.88 7.50 2.43
N LYS A 256 -7.36 6.96 3.55
CA LYS A 256 -6.87 5.58 3.74
C LYS A 256 -5.56 5.23 2.99
N ARG A 257 -4.97 6.12 2.19
CA ARG A 257 -3.71 5.89 1.49
C ARG A 257 -2.53 6.42 2.30
N TYR A 258 -1.50 5.60 2.51
CA TYR A 258 -0.24 6.08 3.08
C TYR A 258 0.43 7.08 2.13
N VAL A 259 0.80 8.24 2.65
CA VAL A 259 1.51 9.29 1.92
C VAL A 259 2.62 9.90 2.76
N GLN A 260 3.66 10.37 2.09
CA GLN A 260 4.75 11.13 2.71
C GLN A 260 4.50 12.61 2.48
N SER A 261 4.27 13.35 3.55
CA SER A 261 4.04 14.79 3.47
C SER A 261 5.00 15.54 4.40
N LYS A 262 5.90 16.32 3.79
CA LYS A 262 6.82 17.20 4.55
C LYS A 262 6.05 18.24 5.33
N ILE A 263 4.92 18.70 4.80
CA ILE A 263 4.05 19.71 5.41
C ILE A 263 3.43 19.16 6.68
N ILE A 264 2.84 17.97 6.63
CA ILE A 264 2.25 17.31 7.79
C ILE A 264 3.30 16.98 8.84
N ASN A 265 4.43 16.41 8.43
CA ASN A 265 5.54 16.15 9.35
C ASN A 265 5.98 17.43 10.06
N HIS A 266 6.18 18.53 9.32
CA HIS A 266 6.59 19.82 9.91
C HIS A 266 5.50 20.37 10.84
N ALA A 267 4.22 20.29 10.49
CA ALA A 267 3.11 20.74 11.34
C ALA A 267 3.08 19.99 12.68
N VAL A 268 3.24 18.66 12.66
CA VAL A 268 3.33 17.83 13.87
C VAL A 268 4.57 18.22 14.68
N PHE A 269 5.76 18.31 14.07
CA PHE A 269 6.98 18.69 14.78
C PHE A 269 6.87 20.08 15.44
N THR A 270 6.30 21.06 14.75
CA THR A 270 6.08 22.39 15.32
C THR A 270 5.06 22.37 16.47
N ALA A 271 4.11 21.43 16.47
CA ALA A 271 3.22 21.28 17.62
C ALA A 271 3.96 20.82 18.90
N TYR A 272 5.08 20.10 18.74
CA TYR A 272 5.94 19.62 19.82
C TYR A 272 7.12 20.54 20.15
N GLU A 273 7.27 21.72 19.50
CA GLU A 273 8.48 22.54 19.58
C GLU A 273 8.97 22.88 21.01
N HIS A 274 8.03 23.01 21.97
CA HIS A 274 8.35 23.34 23.36
C HIS A 274 8.79 22.12 24.21
N VAL A 275 8.64 20.90 23.71
CA VAL A 275 8.94 19.66 24.44
C VAL A 275 9.98 18.78 23.73
N LEU A 276 10.36 19.13 22.48
CA LEU A 276 11.37 18.40 21.72
C LEU A 276 12.78 18.83 22.12
N GLU A 277 13.61 17.85 22.50
CA GLU A 277 15.04 18.02 22.57
C GLU A 277 15.73 17.71 21.24
N LYS A 278 16.98 18.12 21.11
CA LYS A 278 17.78 17.82 19.91
C LYS A 278 17.93 16.30 19.74
N GLY A 279 17.43 15.80 18.63
CA GLY A 279 17.47 14.37 18.29
C GLY A 279 16.22 13.59 18.67
N ASP A 280 15.19 14.25 19.19
CA ASP A 280 13.88 13.65 19.43
C ASP A 280 13.00 13.68 18.19
N TYR A 281 12.18 12.66 18.08
CA TYR A 281 11.21 12.50 16.99
C TYR A 281 9.86 12.05 17.56
N PRO A 282 8.77 12.80 17.31
CA PRO A 282 7.44 12.32 17.66
C PRO A 282 7.09 11.12 16.77
N PHE A 283 6.61 10.06 17.41
CA PHE A 283 5.90 9.00 16.72
C PHE A 283 4.46 9.47 16.48
N PHE A 284 3.92 9.20 15.30
CA PHE A 284 2.50 9.42 15.05
C PHE A 284 1.94 8.48 13.99
N VAL A 285 0.66 8.20 14.11
CA VAL A 285 -0.19 7.56 13.10
C VAL A 285 -1.41 8.45 12.93
N LEU A 286 -1.46 9.22 11.87
CA LEU A 286 -2.55 10.16 11.60
C LEU A 286 -3.31 9.78 10.33
N PHE A 287 -4.62 9.79 10.42
CA PHE A 287 -5.56 9.58 9.32
C PHE A 287 -6.28 10.88 9.03
N MET A 288 -6.14 11.37 7.80
CA MET A 288 -6.86 12.53 7.31
C MET A 288 -7.88 12.10 6.27
N LYS A 289 -9.10 12.60 6.42
CA LYS A 289 -10.13 12.50 5.40
C LYS A 289 -10.50 13.88 4.90
N ILE A 290 -10.42 14.09 3.60
CA ILE A 290 -10.72 15.35 2.92
C ILE A 290 -11.30 15.04 1.55
N ASP A 291 -12.05 15.99 0.95
CA ASP A 291 -12.55 15.86 -0.42
C ASP A 291 -11.39 15.62 -1.39
N GLN A 292 -11.52 14.57 -2.21
CA GLN A 292 -10.50 14.19 -3.19
C GLN A 292 -10.20 15.29 -4.21
N LYS A 293 -11.18 16.13 -4.54
CA LYS A 293 -11.01 17.27 -5.46
C LYS A 293 -10.05 18.34 -4.94
N LYS A 294 -9.80 18.38 -3.62
CA LYS A 294 -8.87 19.30 -2.95
C LYS A 294 -7.43 18.78 -2.85
N VAL A 295 -7.17 17.61 -3.41
CA VAL A 295 -5.87 16.93 -3.30
C VAL A 295 -5.44 16.35 -4.64
N ASP A 296 -4.26 16.75 -5.10
CA ASP A 296 -3.61 16.07 -6.22
C ASP A 296 -2.70 14.95 -5.71
N VAL A 297 -3.10 13.70 -5.96
CA VAL A 297 -2.33 12.49 -5.63
C VAL A 297 -1.48 11.98 -6.80
N ASN A 298 -1.57 12.61 -7.97
CA ASN A 298 -0.85 12.17 -9.16
C ASN A 298 0.49 12.92 -9.37
N VAL A 299 1.09 13.38 -8.29
CA VAL A 299 2.35 14.14 -8.33
C VAL A 299 3.56 13.25 -8.65
N HIS A 300 3.54 11.98 -8.22
CA HIS A 300 4.63 11.02 -8.42
C HIS A 300 4.09 9.63 -8.83
N PRO A 301 4.79 8.86 -9.69
CA PRO A 301 4.37 7.51 -10.10
C PRO A 301 4.07 6.57 -8.94
N SER A 302 4.84 6.65 -7.84
CA SER A 302 4.60 5.85 -6.63
C SER A 302 3.38 6.29 -5.81
N LYS A 303 2.77 7.45 -6.15
CA LYS A 303 1.65 8.06 -5.42
C LYS A 303 1.90 8.26 -3.91
N LEU A 304 3.16 8.35 -3.50
CA LEU A 304 3.56 8.57 -2.11
C LEU A 304 3.57 10.06 -1.74
N GLU A 305 3.65 10.95 -2.72
CA GLU A 305 3.62 12.40 -2.52
C GLU A 305 2.25 12.95 -2.93
N VAL A 306 1.77 13.93 -2.18
CA VAL A 306 0.49 14.60 -2.43
C VAL A 306 0.69 16.10 -2.38
N LYS A 307 -0.11 16.81 -3.15
CA LYS A 307 -0.19 18.27 -3.12
C LYS A 307 -1.61 18.67 -2.73
N PHE A 308 -1.73 19.49 -1.70
CA PHE A 308 -3.01 20.03 -1.26
C PHE A 308 -3.31 21.32 -2.01
N GLU A 309 -4.59 21.61 -2.24
CA GLU A 309 -5.03 22.87 -2.84
C GLU A 309 -4.62 24.06 -1.95
N ASP A 310 -4.85 23.98 -0.63
CA ASP A 310 -4.40 24.93 0.37
C ASP A 310 -3.49 24.27 1.42
N GLU A 311 -2.20 24.22 1.12
CA GLU A 311 -1.18 23.65 2.00
C GLU A 311 -1.06 24.39 3.34
N LYS A 312 -1.31 25.71 3.36
CA LYS A 312 -1.20 26.53 4.55
C LYS A 312 -2.35 26.27 5.53
N GLU A 313 -3.57 26.11 5.01
CA GLU A 313 -4.72 25.76 5.81
C GLU A 313 -4.55 24.38 6.44
N ILE A 314 -4.15 23.37 5.63
CA ILE A 314 -3.89 22.01 6.10
C ILE A 314 -2.80 21.98 7.17
N TYR A 315 -1.70 22.70 6.95
CA TYR A 315 -0.62 22.82 7.94
C TYR A 315 -1.15 23.37 9.27
N SER A 316 -1.85 24.51 9.23
CA SER A 316 -2.36 25.19 10.42
C SER A 316 -3.38 24.34 11.16
N PHE A 317 -4.24 23.63 10.43
CA PHE A 317 -5.23 22.72 11.00
C PHE A 317 -4.56 21.57 11.76
N VAL A 318 -3.63 20.85 11.12
CA VAL A 318 -2.95 19.71 11.75
C VAL A 318 -2.15 20.18 12.97
N GLN A 319 -1.43 21.30 12.86
CA GLN A 319 -0.68 21.86 13.99
C GLN A 319 -1.61 22.17 15.17
N ALA A 320 -2.74 22.83 14.92
CA ALA A 320 -3.69 23.20 15.96
C ALA A 320 -4.32 21.96 16.64
N VAL A 321 -4.68 20.94 15.85
CA VAL A 321 -5.26 19.69 16.35
C VAL A 321 -4.26 18.96 17.26
N VAL A 322 -2.99 18.83 16.83
CA VAL A 322 -1.96 18.18 17.64
C VAL A 322 -1.64 18.98 18.90
N LYS A 323 -1.53 20.33 18.80
CA LYS A 323 -1.34 21.20 19.99
C LYS A 323 -2.50 21.07 20.99
N LYS A 324 -3.74 21.01 20.52
CA LYS A 324 -4.93 20.79 21.36
C LYS A 324 -4.85 19.45 22.10
N THR A 325 -4.45 18.40 21.40
CA THR A 325 -4.29 17.06 21.99
C THR A 325 -3.21 17.04 23.08
N LEU A 326 -2.07 17.64 22.83
CA LEU A 326 -0.98 17.75 23.81
C LEU A 326 -1.38 18.58 25.01
N GLY A 327 -2.01 19.75 24.81
CA GLY A 327 -2.48 20.62 25.89
C GLY A 327 -3.54 19.96 26.78
N SER A 328 -4.40 19.11 26.22
CA SER A 328 -5.38 18.34 27.00
C SER A 328 -4.71 17.30 27.92
N TYR A 329 -3.59 16.75 27.53
CA TYR A 329 -2.81 15.80 28.33
C TYR A 329 -2.12 16.49 29.52
N ASP A 330 -1.54 17.67 29.32
CA ASP A 330 -0.83 18.41 30.37
C ASP A 330 -1.77 18.99 31.44
N LEU A 331 -3.07 19.13 31.11
CA LEU A 331 -4.10 19.63 32.04
C LEU A 331 -4.68 18.55 32.97
N VAL A 332 -4.40 17.28 32.73
CA VAL A 332 -4.82 16.18 33.62
C VAL A 332 -3.75 15.98 34.69
N PRO A 333 -3.99 16.33 35.98
CA PRO A 333 -3.02 16.04 37.03
C PRO A 333 -2.75 14.52 37.09
N ASN A 334 -1.49 14.15 37.10
CA ASN A 334 -1.11 12.78 37.47
C ASN A 334 -1.40 12.61 38.97
N ILE A 335 -2.55 11.96 39.29
CA ILE A 335 -2.91 11.55 40.66
C ILE A 335 -2.26 10.21 40.95
#